data_18f20f27b9eed2b457204d5af05adf2c
#
_entry.id   18f20f27b9eed2b457204d5af05adf2c
#
_cell.length_a   1.000
_cell.length_b   1.000
_cell.length_c   1.000
_cell.angle_alpha   90.00
_cell.angle_beta   90.00
_cell.angle_gamma   90.00
#
_symmetry.space_group_name_H-M   'P 1'
#
loop_
_entity.id
_entity.type
_entity.pdbx_description
1 polymer ?
#
loop_
_entity_poly.entity_id
_entity_poly.type
_entity_poly.pdbx_seq_one_letter_code
_entity_poly.pdbx_strand_id
1 'polypeptide(L)'
;MRLFDNFKKKKVELTEDQKKWNKMWELWAEGETESPYTELMTYQGEINNGGHDQYFTNVENTSDLQKDMSVLESILSEKLKQNLQKAYQAYLLLEEKEDDEYAEETIEQCDNVFYENEEEINHILEEYSAKIEL
;
A
#
# COMPACT_ATOMS: atom_id res chain seq x y z
N MET A 1 9.52 19.04 35.64
CA MET A 1 8.08 18.85 35.51
C MET A 1 7.45 19.75 34.49
N ARG A 2 7.80 21.00 34.48
CA ARG A 2 7.25 21.95 33.49
C ARG A 2 7.59 21.59 32.07
N LEU A 3 8.76 21.04 31.83
CA LEU A 3 9.14 20.61 30.51
C LEU A 3 8.20 19.51 29.98
N PHE A 4 7.84 18.60 30.87
CA PHE A 4 6.92 17.51 30.54
C PHE A 4 5.50 18.03 30.30
N ASP A 5 5.05 18.94 31.14
CA ASP A 5 3.72 19.55 31.00
C ASP A 5 3.61 20.38 29.75
N ASN A 6 4.66 21.12 29.40
CA ASN A 6 4.71 21.88 28.16
C ASN A 6 4.68 20.98 26.94
N PHE A 7 5.32 19.82 27.03
CA PHE A 7 5.30 18.84 25.95
C PHE A 7 3.87 18.34 25.70
N LYS A 8 3.14 18.03 26.75
CA LYS A 8 1.73 17.62 26.65
C LYS A 8 0.85 18.71 26.06
N LYS A 9 1.07 19.96 26.50
CA LYS A 9 0.29 21.09 26.04
C LYS A 9 0.56 21.45 24.59
N LYS A 10 1.73 21.07 24.08
CA LYS A 10 2.12 21.30 22.68
C LYS A 10 1.71 20.19 21.75
N LYS A 11 0.98 19.20 22.24
CA LYS A 11 0.45 18.13 21.40
C LYS A 11 -0.42 18.75 20.32
N VAL A 12 -0.01 18.58 19.08
CA VAL A 12 -0.70 19.14 17.93
C VAL A 12 -2.03 18.45 17.74
N GLU A 13 -3.09 19.22 17.63
CA GLU A 13 -4.39 18.67 17.29
C GLU A 13 -4.40 18.26 15.83
N LEU A 14 -5.01 17.14 15.53
CA LEU A 14 -5.14 16.67 14.17
C LEU A 14 -6.14 17.55 13.41
N THR A 15 -5.82 17.83 12.15
CA THR A 15 -6.75 18.50 11.23
C THR A 15 -7.90 17.55 10.90
N GLU A 16 -8.99 18.10 10.34
CA GLU A 16 -10.10 17.30 9.82
C GLU A 16 -9.60 16.24 8.82
N ASP A 17 -8.73 16.64 7.91
CA ASP A 17 -8.19 15.73 6.90
C ASP A 17 -7.38 14.62 7.52
N GLN A 18 -6.57 14.92 8.54
CA GLN A 18 -5.80 13.90 9.25
C GLN A 18 -6.70 12.93 10.00
N LYS A 19 -7.78 13.41 10.60
CA LYS A 19 -8.76 12.55 11.27
C LYS A 19 -9.44 11.62 10.29
N LYS A 20 -9.79 12.12 9.11
CA LYS A 20 -10.41 11.31 8.05
C LYS A 20 -9.44 10.28 7.51
N TRP A 21 -8.19 10.65 7.31
CA TRP A 21 -7.14 9.73 6.90
C TRP A 21 -6.99 8.57 7.90
N ASN A 22 -6.92 8.90 9.18
CA ASN A 22 -6.80 7.90 10.24
C ASN A 22 -8.04 7.00 10.30
N LYS A 23 -9.22 7.61 10.14
CA LYS A 23 -10.49 6.86 10.12
C LYS A 23 -10.53 5.89 8.94
N MET A 24 -10.03 6.31 7.79
CA MET A 24 -9.95 5.44 6.60
C MET A 24 -9.17 4.16 6.91
N TRP A 25 -8.02 4.27 7.57
CA TRP A 25 -7.21 3.10 7.91
C TRP A 25 -7.87 2.24 8.98
N GLU A 26 -8.60 2.83 9.91
CA GLU A 26 -9.40 2.07 10.87
C GLU A 26 -10.48 1.25 10.15
N LEU A 27 -11.17 1.87 9.22
CA LEU A 27 -12.20 1.19 8.42
C LEU A 27 -11.60 0.06 7.59
N TRP A 28 -10.42 0.27 7.04
CA TRP A 28 -9.71 -0.78 6.31
C TRP A 28 -9.43 -1.97 7.23
N ALA A 29 -8.91 -1.71 8.41
CA ALA A 29 -8.61 -2.77 9.39
C ALA A 29 -9.87 -3.54 9.81
N GLU A 30 -11.03 -2.90 9.81
CA GLU A 30 -12.31 -3.50 10.15
C GLU A 30 -13.00 -4.17 8.96
N GLY A 31 -12.41 -4.09 7.77
CA GLY A 31 -13.00 -4.66 6.56
C GLY A 31 -14.16 -3.84 6.00
N GLU A 32 -14.21 -2.56 6.31
CA GLU A 32 -15.33 -1.68 5.95
C GLU A 32 -15.01 -0.66 4.85
N THR A 33 -13.88 -0.79 4.21
CA THR A 33 -13.58 0.02 3.02
C THR A 33 -14.11 -0.69 1.77
N GLU A 34 -14.19 0.04 0.67
CA GLU A 34 -14.72 -0.49 -0.58
C GLU A 34 -13.67 -0.58 -1.68
N SER A 35 -13.91 -1.50 -2.63
CA SER A 35 -13.07 -1.61 -3.81
C SER A 35 -13.22 -0.37 -4.69
N PRO A 36 -12.17 0.07 -5.38
CA PRO A 36 -10.82 -0.52 -5.46
C PRO A 36 -9.88 -0.07 -4.34
N TYR A 37 -10.37 0.75 -3.41
CA TYR A 37 -9.55 1.36 -2.36
C TYR A 37 -9.05 0.35 -1.34
N THR A 38 -9.85 -0.65 -1.01
CA THR A 38 -9.43 -1.73 -0.12
C THR A 38 -8.17 -2.42 -0.65
N GLU A 39 -8.19 -2.78 -1.92
CA GLU A 39 -7.06 -3.44 -2.56
C GLU A 39 -5.84 -2.53 -2.64
N LEU A 40 -6.06 -1.24 -2.93
CA LEU A 40 -4.97 -0.27 -3.00
C LEU A 40 -4.31 -0.05 -1.65
N MET A 41 -5.10 0.02 -0.58
CA MET A 41 -4.59 0.17 0.79
C MET A 41 -3.80 -1.07 1.22
N THR A 42 -4.29 -2.25 0.90
CA THR A 42 -3.58 -3.50 1.17
C THR A 42 -2.24 -3.53 0.42
N TYR A 43 -2.24 -3.15 -0.84
CA TYR A 43 -1.04 -3.08 -1.65
C TYR A 43 -0.01 -2.13 -1.02
N GLN A 44 -0.41 -0.90 -0.73
CA GLN A 44 0.47 0.08 -0.12
C GLN A 44 1.03 -0.40 1.22
N GLY A 45 0.17 -0.94 2.07
CA GLY A 45 0.57 -1.42 3.39
C GLY A 45 1.58 -2.55 3.32
N GLU A 46 1.35 -3.51 2.43
CA GLU A 46 2.24 -4.66 2.26
C GLU A 46 3.58 -4.25 1.66
N ILE A 47 3.58 -3.38 0.65
CA ILE A 47 4.83 -2.91 0.06
C ILE A 47 5.67 -2.16 1.10
N ASN A 48 5.05 -1.29 1.88
CA ASN A 48 5.76 -0.53 2.91
C ASN A 48 6.29 -1.42 4.03
N ASN A 49 5.67 -2.56 4.26
CA ASN A 49 6.11 -3.49 5.31
C ASN A 49 7.15 -4.49 4.83
N GLY A 50 7.13 -4.92 3.59
CA GLY A 50 8.05 -5.95 3.13
C GLY A 50 8.21 -6.08 1.62
N GLY A 51 7.75 -5.10 0.84
CA GLY A 51 7.93 -5.09 -0.60
C GLY A 51 6.95 -5.96 -1.36
N HIS A 52 7.15 -6.05 -2.68
CA HIS A 52 6.26 -6.81 -3.55
C HIS A 52 6.24 -8.30 -3.21
N ASP A 53 7.37 -8.86 -2.81
CA ASP A 53 7.42 -10.28 -2.44
C ASP A 53 6.46 -10.58 -1.29
N GLN A 54 6.45 -9.74 -0.26
CA GLN A 54 5.52 -9.90 0.85
C GLN A 54 4.07 -9.70 0.41
N TYR A 55 3.82 -8.71 -0.44
CA TYR A 55 2.48 -8.46 -0.95
C TYR A 55 1.91 -9.71 -1.65
N PHE A 56 2.67 -10.26 -2.61
CA PHE A 56 2.20 -11.43 -3.37
C PHE A 56 2.00 -12.65 -2.47
N THR A 57 2.95 -12.89 -1.57
CA THR A 57 2.88 -14.04 -0.65
C THR A 57 1.66 -13.94 0.26
N ASN A 58 1.44 -12.79 0.87
CA ASN A 58 0.35 -12.61 1.83
C ASN A 58 -1.01 -12.62 1.14
N VAL A 59 -1.14 -11.95 0.01
CA VAL A 59 -2.42 -11.89 -0.71
C VAL A 59 -2.77 -13.25 -1.30
N GLU A 60 -1.79 -13.96 -1.84
CA GLU A 60 -1.99 -15.31 -2.36
C GLU A 60 -2.53 -16.25 -1.28
N ASN A 61 -2.06 -16.09 -0.05
CA ASN A 61 -2.46 -16.94 1.08
C ASN A 61 -3.78 -16.55 1.73
N THR A 62 -4.23 -15.29 1.56
CA THR A 62 -5.38 -14.76 2.29
C THR A 62 -6.54 -14.33 1.40
N SER A 63 -6.32 -14.23 0.09
CA SER A 63 -7.29 -13.70 -0.84
C SER A 63 -7.08 -14.31 -2.23
N ASP A 64 -7.69 -13.71 -3.24
CA ASP A 64 -7.52 -14.09 -4.65
C ASP A 64 -6.57 -13.07 -5.29
N LEU A 65 -5.28 -13.43 -5.41
CA LEU A 65 -4.26 -12.53 -5.91
C LEU A 65 -4.55 -12.03 -7.33
N GLN A 66 -5.03 -12.90 -8.22
CA GLN A 66 -5.32 -12.50 -9.60
C GLN A 66 -6.44 -11.47 -9.66
N LYS A 67 -7.47 -11.66 -8.85
CA LYS A 67 -8.57 -10.72 -8.76
C LYS A 67 -8.10 -9.38 -8.19
N ASP A 68 -7.31 -9.42 -7.12
CA ASP A 68 -6.80 -8.21 -6.47
C ASP A 68 -5.89 -7.43 -7.42
N MET A 69 -5.03 -8.12 -8.17
CA MET A 69 -4.19 -7.48 -9.17
C MET A 69 -5.02 -6.82 -10.28
N SER A 70 -6.09 -7.46 -10.73
CA SER A 70 -7.00 -6.87 -11.72
C SER A 70 -7.63 -5.58 -11.19
N VAL A 71 -8.03 -5.58 -9.93
CA VAL A 71 -8.59 -4.39 -9.29
C VAL A 71 -7.55 -3.26 -9.24
N LEU A 72 -6.32 -3.58 -8.82
CA LEU A 72 -5.23 -2.61 -8.78
C LEU A 72 -4.95 -2.04 -10.17
N GLU A 73 -4.95 -2.88 -11.20
CA GLU A 73 -4.69 -2.43 -12.57
C GLU A 73 -5.75 -1.43 -13.07
N SER A 74 -6.95 -1.46 -12.49
CA SER A 74 -8.00 -0.52 -12.86
C SER A 74 -7.82 0.87 -12.25
N ILE A 75 -6.99 1.00 -11.22
CA ILE A 75 -6.84 2.27 -10.50
C ILE A 75 -5.41 2.83 -10.54
N LEU A 76 -4.41 2.00 -10.75
CA LEU A 76 -3.02 2.44 -10.83
C LEU A 76 -2.73 3.15 -12.15
N SER A 77 -1.78 4.09 -12.13
CA SER A 77 -1.24 4.69 -13.35
C SER A 77 -0.58 3.61 -14.20
N GLU A 78 -0.42 3.89 -15.49
CA GLU A 78 0.24 2.94 -16.40
C GLU A 78 1.62 2.54 -15.91
N LYS A 79 2.37 3.49 -15.37
CA LYS A 79 3.71 3.24 -14.83
C LYS A 79 3.67 2.25 -13.66
N LEU A 80 2.79 2.46 -12.70
CA LEU A 80 2.67 1.58 -11.53
C LEU A 80 2.03 0.25 -11.88
N LYS A 81 1.13 0.23 -12.85
CA LYS A 81 0.55 -0.99 -13.37
C LYS A 81 1.61 -1.89 -13.99
N GLN A 82 2.45 -1.33 -14.86
CA GLN A 82 3.54 -2.08 -15.48
C GLN A 82 4.54 -2.55 -14.44
N ASN A 83 4.80 -1.72 -13.43
CA ASN A 83 5.69 -2.08 -12.33
C ASN A 83 5.16 -3.29 -11.55
N LEU A 84 3.87 -3.29 -11.26
CA LEU A 84 3.21 -4.41 -10.58
C LEU A 84 3.34 -5.71 -11.39
N GLN A 85 3.09 -5.62 -12.70
CA GLN A 85 3.18 -6.78 -13.60
C GLN A 85 4.59 -7.34 -13.66
N LYS A 86 5.58 -6.43 -13.74
CA LYS A 86 7.00 -6.82 -13.77
C LYS A 86 7.41 -7.49 -12.45
N ALA A 87 6.98 -6.94 -11.33
CA ALA A 87 7.24 -7.52 -10.03
C ALA A 87 6.63 -8.92 -9.91
N TYR A 88 5.42 -9.09 -10.42
CA TYR A 88 4.75 -10.39 -10.37
C TYR A 88 5.48 -11.44 -11.17
N GLN A 89 5.97 -11.09 -12.38
CA GLN A 89 6.75 -12.04 -13.18
C GLN A 89 8.03 -12.46 -12.45
N ALA A 90 8.69 -11.53 -11.79
CA ALA A 90 9.86 -11.84 -10.98
C ALA A 90 9.51 -12.76 -9.79
N TYR A 91 8.38 -12.51 -9.15
CA TYR A 91 7.89 -13.36 -8.06
C TYR A 91 7.68 -14.81 -8.54
N LEU A 92 7.09 -14.99 -9.72
CA LEU A 92 6.89 -16.33 -10.29
C LEU A 92 8.21 -17.02 -10.56
N LEU A 93 9.23 -16.29 -11.02
CA LEU A 93 10.57 -16.84 -11.21
C LEU A 93 11.18 -17.31 -9.89
N LEU A 94 10.97 -16.55 -8.81
CA LEU A 94 11.47 -16.94 -7.49
C LEU A 94 10.75 -18.18 -6.94
N GLU A 95 9.49 -18.39 -7.31
CA GLU A 95 8.79 -19.61 -6.92
C GLU A 95 9.38 -20.85 -7.59
N GLU A 96 9.91 -20.71 -8.81
CA GLU A 96 10.59 -21.79 -9.52
C GLU A 96 12.01 -21.99 -9.04
N LYS A 97 12.70 -20.88 -8.68
CA LYS A 97 14.09 -20.90 -8.26
C LYS A 97 14.30 -19.82 -7.21
N GLU A 98 14.34 -20.23 -5.95
CA GLU A 98 14.42 -19.35 -4.78
C GLU A 98 15.59 -18.37 -4.80
N ASP A 99 16.71 -18.76 -5.39
CA ASP A 99 17.94 -17.97 -5.37
C ASP A 99 18.24 -17.30 -6.72
N ASP A 100 17.23 -17.08 -7.54
CA ASP A 100 17.39 -16.39 -8.81
C ASP A 100 17.74 -14.92 -8.56
N GLU A 101 19.01 -14.57 -8.77
CA GLU A 101 19.51 -13.21 -8.52
C GLU A 101 18.84 -12.17 -9.39
N TYR A 102 18.55 -12.49 -10.64
CA TYR A 102 17.86 -11.56 -11.53
C TYR A 102 16.45 -11.23 -11.00
N ALA A 103 15.74 -12.24 -10.55
CA ALA A 103 14.39 -12.03 -10.02
C ALA A 103 14.41 -11.25 -8.72
N GLU A 104 15.37 -11.53 -7.82
CA GLU A 104 15.53 -10.78 -6.58
C GLU A 104 15.82 -9.31 -6.84
N GLU A 105 16.74 -9.02 -7.75
CA GLU A 105 17.07 -7.64 -8.15
C GLU A 105 15.88 -6.94 -8.78
N THR A 106 15.13 -7.65 -9.61
CA THR A 106 13.96 -7.09 -10.29
C THR A 106 12.89 -6.69 -9.27
N ILE A 107 12.62 -7.53 -8.28
CA ILE A 107 11.65 -7.21 -7.23
C ILE A 107 12.12 -5.98 -6.44
N GLU A 108 13.39 -5.92 -6.08
CA GLU A 108 13.93 -4.77 -5.36
C GLU A 108 13.80 -3.49 -6.18
N GLN A 109 14.09 -3.55 -7.47
CA GLN A 109 13.89 -2.39 -8.36
C GLN A 109 12.43 -1.96 -8.43
N CYS A 110 11.52 -2.94 -8.47
CA CYS A 110 10.08 -2.64 -8.48
C CYS A 110 9.62 -2.01 -7.17
N ASP A 111 10.19 -2.43 -6.04
CA ASP A 111 9.91 -1.79 -4.76
C ASP A 111 10.36 -0.33 -4.78
N ASN A 112 11.53 -0.06 -5.34
CA ASN A 112 12.05 1.31 -5.43
C ASN A 112 11.19 2.18 -6.35
N VAL A 113 10.71 1.63 -7.47
CA VAL A 113 9.79 2.36 -8.35
C VAL A 113 8.50 2.71 -7.61
N PHE A 114 7.99 1.78 -6.80
CA PHE A 114 6.82 2.05 -5.97
C PHE A 114 7.09 3.24 -5.03
N TYR A 115 8.19 3.20 -4.29
CA TYR A 115 8.51 4.27 -3.32
C TYR A 115 8.69 5.63 -3.99
N GLU A 116 9.29 5.65 -5.17
CA GLU A 116 9.47 6.90 -5.93
C GLU A 116 8.17 7.48 -6.44
N ASN A 117 7.12 6.66 -6.54
CA ASN A 117 5.83 7.05 -7.10
C ASN A 117 4.67 6.87 -6.11
N GLU A 118 4.97 6.64 -4.86
CA GLU A 118 3.95 6.39 -3.83
C GLU A 118 2.99 7.58 -3.67
N GLU A 119 3.44 8.77 -4.00
CA GLU A 119 2.61 9.97 -3.94
C GLU A 119 1.36 9.87 -4.81
N GLU A 120 1.44 9.16 -5.94
CA GLU A 120 0.27 8.92 -6.79
C GLU A 120 -0.79 8.13 -6.04
N ILE A 121 -0.37 7.13 -5.27
CA ILE A 121 -1.27 6.29 -4.47
C ILE A 121 -1.85 7.11 -3.33
N ASN A 122 -1.01 7.87 -2.64
CA ASN A 122 -1.46 8.75 -1.56
C ASN A 122 -2.51 9.72 -2.04
N HIS A 123 -2.35 10.25 -3.25
CA HIS A 123 -3.31 11.20 -3.82
C HIS A 123 -4.68 10.56 -4.02
N ILE A 124 -4.71 9.35 -4.55
CA ILE A 124 -5.95 8.59 -4.72
C ILE A 124 -6.63 8.35 -3.36
N LEU A 125 -5.83 7.95 -2.37
CA LEU A 125 -6.36 7.66 -1.04
C LEU A 125 -6.79 8.92 -0.29
N GLU A 126 -6.13 10.05 -0.52
CA GLU A 126 -6.54 11.33 0.04
C GLU A 126 -7.93 11.73 -0.47
N GLU A 127 -8.19 11.53 -1.75
CA GLU A 127 -9.50 11.80 -2.32
C GLU A 127 -10.58 10.89 -1.73
N TYR A 128 -10.24 9.63 -1.51
CA TYR A 128 -11.15 8.69 -0.88
C TYR A 128 -11.40 9.06 0.58
N SER A 129 -10.34 9.37 1.34
CA SER A 129 -10.48 9.72 2.75
C SER A 129 -11.29 11.00 2.95
N ALA A 130 -11.22 11.94 2.01
CA ALA A 130 -11.96 13.20 2.09
C ALA A 130 -13.48 12.98 2.12
N LYS A 131 -13.95 11.87 1.61
CA LYS A 131 -15.39 11.52 1.57
C LYS A 131 -15.87 10.80 2.84
N ILE A 132 -14.94 10.47 3.72
CA ILE A 132 -15.28 9.73 4.94
C ILE A 132 -15.94 10.67 5.94
N GLU A 133 -17.02 10.19 6.55
CA GLU A 133 -17.71 10.91 7.62
C GLU A 133 -17.12 10.50 8.96
N LEU A 134 -16.87 11.50 9.80
CA LEU A 134 -16.31 11.27 11.14
C LEU A 134 -17.39 11.01 12.19
#